data_299943b840db05e962d3873302c0d9a1
#
_entry.id   299943b840db05e962d3873302c0d9a1
#
_cell.length_a   1.000
_cell.length_b   1.000
_cell.length_c   1.000
_cell.angle_alpha   90.00
_cell.angle_beta   90.00
_cell.angle_gamma   90.00
#
_symmetry.space_group_name_H-M   'P 1'
#
loop_
_entity.id
_entity.type
_entity.pdbx_description
1 polymer ?
#
loop_
_entity_poly.entity_id
_entity_poly.type
_entity_poly.pdbx_seq_one_letter_code
_entity_poly.pdbx_strand_id
1 'polypeptide(L)'
;MICFYPADCTDFSTNGNGTLAPLSAEVTETLNGEYELTLVHPIDKAGKWQRLVEGCILRAPVPAAMTPRVNFTAPGDDNRTEVWRVNTDFSGAETRKGTLRLRSGPGTKYKVLATYKNGSFVQVIAKTNSSWYEVTAPDGKHGYMSTTYLVLDHTEGSASEATSSVVESRQLRDQPFRIYRVVPELDKITVYARHVFYDLLDNMIKSYKPSSSAVGASVVQTISSSCLSEHDFTFYSDLDSQAEDVEFENCNPVDALLGEGGVVEKYTGELTRDWWDVYVVKRVGQDSNVQIRQAKNLLGISYDIDLTDVVTRIMPTGEDADGNVLYLPELFLDSPLIGSYTHPKWI
;
A
#
# COMPACT_ATOMS: atom_id res chain seq x y z
N MET A 1 -0.08 23.84 -16.86
CA MET A 1 -0.40 25.09 -16.10
C MET A 1 -0.37 24.73 -14.64
N ILE A 2 0.35 25.47 -13.79
CA ILE A 2 0.41 25.17 -12.36
C ILE A 2 -0.64 25.99 -11.64
N CYS A 3 -1.51 25.31 -10.89
CA CYS A 3 -2.53 25.91 -10.04
C CYS A 3 -2.20 25.69 -8.58
N PHE A 4 -2.67 26.57 -7.70
CA PHE A 4 -2.44 26.42 -6.27
C PHE A 4 -3.75 26.51 -5.48
N TYR A 5 -3.81 25.72 -4.40
CA TYR A 5 -5.00 25.48 -3.60
C TYR A 5 -4.68 25.63 -2.11
N PRO A 6 -5.67 25.97 -1.27
CA PRO A 6 -5.47 25.95 0.16
C PRO A 6 -5.15 24.54 0.68
N ALA A 7 -4.62 24.46 1.90
CA ALA A 7 -4.16 23.21 2.50
C ALA A 7 -5.28 22.15 2.68
N ASP A 8 -6.50 22.63 2.93
CA ASP A 8 -7.71 21.83 3.18
C ASP A 8 -8.58 21.62 1.93
N CYS A 9 -8.02 21.87 0.73
CA CYS A 9 -8.77 21.71 -0.52
C CYS A 9 -9.05 20.24 -0.81
N THR A 10 -10.32 19.93 -1.06
CA THR A 10 -10.79 18.61 -1.51
C THR A 10 -11.38 18.64 -2.92
N ASP A 11 -11.65 19.82 -3.49
CA ASP A 11 -12.18 19.99 -4.85
C ASP A 11 -11.14 20.63 -5.76
N PHE A 12 -10.61 19.87 -6.68
CA PHE A 12 -9.63 20.28 -7.70
C PHE A 12 -10.23 20.48 -9.08
N SER A 13 -11.55 20.55 -9.20
CA SER A 13 -12.27 20.78 -10.47
C SER A 13 -12.04 22.17 -11.03
N THR A 14 -11.68 23.13 -10.20
CA THR A 14 -11.39 24.51 -10.55
C THR A 14 -9.88 24.81 -10.49
N ASN A 15 -9.49 26.03 -10.81
CA ASN A 15 -8.09 26.47 -10.68
C ASN A 15 -7.74 26.93 -9.23
N GLY A 16 -8.58 26.63 -8.25
CA GLY A 16 -8.37 26.95 -6.86
C GLY A 16 -8.14 28.44 -6.61
N ASN A 17 -7.06 28.79 -5.92
CA ASN A 17 -6.65 30.16 -5.65
C ASN A 17 -6.08 30.89 -6.87
N GLY A 18 -5.93 30.20 -7.99
CA GLY A 18 -5.49 30.72 -9.28
C GLY A 18 -4.30 29.98 -9.87
N THR A 19 -3.80 30.53 -10.98
CA THR A 19 -2.69 29.99 -11.73
C THR A 19 -1.41 30.73 -11.43
N LEU A 20 -0.29 30.03 -11.45
CA LEU A 20 1.05 30.57 -11.26
C LEU A 20 1.78 30.74 -12.60
N ALA A 21 2.69 31.71 -12.63
CA ALA A 21 3.63 31.91 -13.73
C ALA A 21 5.06 31.82 -13.15
N PRO A 22 5.54 30.61 -12.86
CA PRO A 22 6.86 30.43 -12.27
C PRO A 22 7.98 30.77 -13.26
N LEU A 23 9.15 31.13 -12.74
CA LEU A 23 10.39 31.27 -13.50
C LEU A 23 10.90 29.90 -13.95
N SER A 24 10.78 28.92 -13.07
CA SER A 24 11.07 27.52 -13.35
C SER A 24 10.18 26.60 -12.50
N ALA A 25 9.91 25.42 -13.00
CA ALA A 25 9.27 24.34 -12.27
C ALA A 25 9.86 23.02 -12.74
N GLU A 26 10.32 22.22 -11.82
CA GLU A 26 10.93 20.92 -12.07
C GLU A 26 10.24 19.87 -11.20
N VAL A 27 9.82 18.79 -11.84
CA VAL A 27 9.26 17.62 -11.16
C VAL A 27 10.26 16.49 -11.28
N THR A 28 10.64 15.91 -10.15
CA THR A 28 11.50 14.73 -10.07
C THR A 28 10.69 13.59 -9.51
N GLU A 29 10.64 12.48 -10.24
CA GLU A 29 10.05 11.23 -9.78
C GLU A 29 11.09 10.11 -9.88
N THR A 30 11.35 9.45 -8.75
CA THR A 30 12.22 8.28 -8.67
C THR A 30 11.36 7.05 -8.40
N LEU A 31 11.59 5.97 -9.16
CA LEU A 31 10.92 4.69 -8.92
C LEU A 31 11.18 4.24 -7.48
N ASN A 32 10.10 3.89 -6.77
CA ASN A 32 10.16 3.50 -5.36
C ASN A 32 10.80 4.54 -4.44
N GLY A 33 10.75 5.80 -4.80
CA GLY A 33 11.42 6.87 -4.08
C GLY A 33 10.70 8.21 -4.17
N GLU A 34 11.47 9.27 -4.22
CA GLU A 34 11.00 10.65 -4.18
C GLU A 34 10.06 10.99 -5.34
N TYR A 35 9.08 11.84 -5.04
CA TYR A 35 8.22 12.46 -6.03
C TYR A 35 7.98 13.91 -5.59
N GLU A 36 8.77 14.82 -6.14
CA GLU A 36 8.88 16.20 -5.66
C GLU A 36 8.73 17.20 -6.79
N LEU A 37 8.24 18.38 -6.43
CA LEU A 37 8.17 19.56 -7.30
C LEU A 37 9.01 20.67 -6.66
N THR A 38 9.98 21.18 -7.39
CA THR A 38 10.69 22.42 -7.07
C THR A 38 10.20 23.53 -7.99
N LEU A 39 9.69 24.61 -7.42
CA LEU A 39 9.11 25.73 -8.16
C LEU A 39 9.77 27.04 -7.72
N VAL A 40 10.25 27.82 -8.68
CA VAL A 40 10.78 29.18 -8.46
C VAL A 40 9.76 30.19 -8.98
N HIS A 41 9.23 31.06 -8.11
CA HIS A 41 8.24 32.06 -8.44
C HIS A 41 8.76 33.48 -8.17
N PRO A 42 8.54 34.46 -9.07
CA PRO A 42 8.99 35.82 -8.83
C PRO A 42 8.19 36.50 -7.71
N ILE A 43 8.82 37.40 -6.98
CA ILE A 43 8.13 38.34 -6.08
C ILE A 43 7.57 39.47 -6.96
N ASP A 44 6.31 39.25 -7.41
CA ASP A 44 5.63 40.16 -8.30
C ASP A 44 4.59 41.05 -7.59
N LYS A 45 4.09 42.06 -8.30
CA LYS A 45 3.07 42.97 -7.78
C LYS A 45 1.69 42.31 -7.64
N ALA A 46 1.47 41.16 -8.27
CA ALA A 46 0.21 40.42 -8.16
C ALA A 46 0.06 39.76 -6.78
N GLY A 47 1.17 39.59 -6.06
CA GLY A 47 1.17 39.12 -4.67
C GLY A 47 0.80 37.62 -4.51
N LYS A 48 0.76 36.84 -5.59
CA LYS A 48 0.41 35.41 -5.50
C LYS A 48 1.41 34.62 -4.68
N TRP A 49 2.68 35.02 -4.76
CA TRP A 49 3.76 34.40 -3.99
C TRP A 49 3.54 34.42 -2.46
N GLN A 50 2.82 35.41 -1.93
CA GLN A 50 2.49 35.51 -0.50
C GLN A 50 1.54 34.42 -0.01
N ARG A 51 0.86 33.76 -0.94
CA ARG A 51 -0.09 32.66 -0.66
C ARG A 51 0.52 31.28 -0.86
N LEU A 52 1.78 31.20 -1.33
CA LEU A 52 2.54 29.97 -1.46
C LEU A 52 3.21 29.68 -0.12
N VAL A 53 2.45 29.11 0.78
CA VAL A 53 2.88 28.81 2.15
C VAL A 53 2.83 27.30 2.39
N GLU A 54 3.51 26.84 3.42
CA GLU A 54 3.52 25.43 3.81
C GLU A 54 2.08 24.90 4.00
N GLY A 55 1.88 23.65 3.59
CA GLY A 55 0.58 22.98 3.59
C GLY A 55 -0.27 23.21 2.33
N CYS A 56 -0.12 24.33 1.60
CA CYS A 56 -0.83 24.55 0.34
C CYS A 56 -0.48 23.48 -0.70
N ILE A 57 -1.45 23.20 -1.58
CA ILE A 57 -1.30 22.20 -2.63
C ILE A 57 -1.04 22.88 -3.97
N LEU A 58 -0.05 22.39 -4.72
CA LEU A 58 0.26 22.76 -6.09
C LEU A 58 -0.21 21.63 -7.00
N ARG A 59 -1.08 21.93 -7.97
CA ARG A 59 -1.40 21.01 -9.07
C ARG A 59 -0.51 21.34 -10.25
N ALA A 60 0.42 20.46 -10.56
CA ALA A 60 1.40 20.63 -11.60
C ALA A 60 1.27 19.57 -12.69
N PRO A 61 1.39 19.93 -13.98
CA PRO A 61 1.46 18.96 -15.06
C PRO A 61 2.75 18.17 -14.96
N VAL A 62 2.64 16.86 -15.09
CA VAL A 62 3.77 15.96 -15.17
C VAL A 62 3.81 15.29 -16.54
N PRO A 63 5.00 14.89 -17.04
CA PRO A 63 5.09 14.07 -18.23
C PRO A 63 4.19 12.86 -18.09
N ALA A 64 3.50 12.46 -19.15
CA ALA A 64 2.69 11.26 -19.14
C ALA A 64 3.60 10.06 -18.83
N ALA A 65 3.63 9.64 -17.59
CA ALA A 65 4.25 8.39 -17.21
C ALA A 65 3.47 7.24 -17.86
N MET A 66 4.16 6.16 -18.18
CA MET A 66 3.48 4.94 -18.59
C MET A 66 2.70 4.45 -17.38
N THR A 67 1.38 4.54 -17.45
CA THR A 67 0.53 4.00 -16.40
C THR A 67 0.71 2.49 -16.36
N PRO A 68 0.92 1.90 -15.19
CA PRO A 68 0.96 0.46 -15.08
C PRO A 68 -0.39 -0.09 -15.54
N ARG A 69 -0.37 -1.10 -16.40
CA ARG A 69 -1.55 -1.92 -16.63
C ARG A 69 -1.69 -2.84 -15.43
N VAL A 70 -2.26 -2.33 -14.37
CA VAL A 70 -2.50 -3.12 -13.18
C VAL A 70 -3.77 -3.92 -13.43
N ASN A 71 -3.64 -5.23 -13.48
CA ASN A 71 -4.77 -6.11 -13.38
C ASN A 71 -5.19 -6.14 -11.91
N PHE A 72 -6.06 -5.21 -11.53
CA PHE A 72 -6.66 -5.34 -10.21
C PHE A 72 -7.58 -6.55 -10.20
N THR A 73 -7.39 -7.34 -9.18
CA THR A 73 -8.55 -7.85 -8.49
C THR A 73 -8.97 -6.73 -7.55
N ALA A 74 -9.88 -5.87 -7.96
CA ALA A 74 -10.58 -5.05 -6.99
C ALA A 74 -10.94 -6.02 -5.84
N PRO A 75 -10.80 -5.64 -4.54
CA PRO A 75 -11.48 -6.39 -3.50
C PRO A 75 -12.92 -6.45 -4.03
N GLY A 76 -13.27 -7.60 -4.61
CA GLY A 76 -14.60 -7.78 -5.17
C GLY A 76 -15.47 -7.45 -4.00
N ASP A 77 -16.50 -6.64 -4.18
CA ASP A 77 -17.68 -6.80 -3.37
C ASP A 77 -17.87 -8.31 -3.37
N ASP A 78 -17.43 -8.94 -2.28
CA ASP A 78 -17.61 -10.36 -2.08
C ASP A 78 -19.12 -10.51 -1.86
N ASN A 79 -19.83 -10.41 -2.98
CA ASN A 79 -21.28 -10.55 -3.06
C ASN A 79 -21.66 -12.01 -2.82
N ARG A 80 -20.69 -12.77 -2.29
CA ARG A 80 -20.92 -14.10 -1.80
C ARG A 80 -21.56 -14.00 -0.44
N THR A 81 -22.81 -14.32 -0.42
CA THR A 81 -23.52 -14.49 0.85
C THR A 81 -23.24 -15.89 1.37
N GLU A 82 -22.55 -16.00 2.48
CA GLU A 82 -22.39 -17.29 3.15
C GLU A 82 -23.72 -17.72 3.73
N VAL A 83 -24.20 -18.88 3.28
CA VAL A 83 -25.40 -19.54 3.81
C VAL A 83 -24.97 -20.58 4.83
N TRP A 84 -25.37 -20.37 6.06
CA TRP A 84 -25.07 -21.24 7.18
C TRP A 84 -26.32 -22.00 7.62
N ARG A 85 -26.12 -23.22 8.04
CA ARG A 85 -27.20 -24.09 8.52
C ARG A 85 -27.17 -24.15 10.04
N VAL A 86 -28.34 -23.99 10.65
CA VAL A 86 -28.53 -24.23 12.09
C VAL A 86 -28.27 -25.72 12.36
N ASN A 87 -27.25 -26.01 13.16
CA ASN A 87 -26.87 -27.35 13.60
C ASN A 87 -26.87 -27.41 15.13
N THR A 88 -27.91 -27.98 15.69
CA THR A 88 -28.06 -28.15 17.15
C THR A 88 -27.86 -29.60 17.58
N ASP A 89 -27.55 -30.52 16.65
CA ASP A 89 -27.31 -31.93 16.92
C ASP A 89 -25.82 -32.18 17.11
N PHE A 90 -25.34 -32.01 18.34
CA PHE A 90 -24.00 -32.49 18.73
C PHE A 90 -24.09 -33.90 19.26
N SER A 91 -23.21 -34.80 18.78
CA SER A 91 -22.98 -36.10 19.36
C SER A 91 -22.52 -35.95 20.81
N GLY A 92 -23.41 -36.20 21.76
CA GLY A 92 -23.13 -36.14 23.19
C GLY A 92 -24.06 -35.29 24.05
N ALA A 93 -24.98 -34.52 23.47
CA ALA A 93 -25.99 -33.76 24.19
C ALA A 93 -27.37 -34.35 23.98
N GLU A 94 -27.79 -35.25 24.86
CA GLU A 94 -29.05 -36.00 24.76
C GLU A 94 -30.36 -35.17 24.78
N THR A 95 -30.33 -33.86 24.86
CA THR A 95 -31.53 -33.07 25.18
C THR A 95 -31.81 -31.82 24.41
N ARG A 96 -31.10 -31.53 23.31
CA ARG A 96 -31.39 -30.31 22.51
C ARG A 96 -31.87 -30.63 21.11
N LYS A 97 -33.03 -31.24 21.02
CA LYS A 97 -33.80 -31.25 19.78
C LYS A 97 -34.18 -29.79 19.48
N GLY A 98 -33.32 -29.22 18.76
CA GLY A 98 -33.59 -28.54 17.68
C GLY A 98 -33.94 -27.12 17.54
N THR A 99 -33.58 -26.11 18.36
CA THR A 99 -33.83 -24.72 17.96
C THR A 99 -32.70 -23.77 18.39
N LEU A 100 -32.31 -22.85 17.47
CA LEU A 100 -31.39 -21.76 17.73
C LEU A 100 -32.16 -20.43 17.82
N ARG A 101 -31.81 -19.59 18.79
CA ARG A 101 -32.45 -18.31 19.03
C ARG A 101 -31.75 -17.20 18.25
N LEU A 102 -32.54 -16.42 17.50
CA LEU A 102 -32.15 -15.13 16.96
C LEU A 102 -32.32 -14.06 18.04
N ARG A 103 -31.31 -13.24 18.27
CA ARG A 103 -31.31 -12.23 19.32
C ARG A 103 -31.07 -10.82 18.77
N SER A 104 -31.48 -9.80 19.50
CA SER A 104 -31.30 -8.40 19.12
C SER A 104 -29.85 -7.87 19.27
N GLY A 105 -28.93 -8.70 19.74
CA GLY A 105 -27.52 -8.34 19.90
C GLY A 105 -26.64 -9.56 20.19
N PRO A 106 -25.30 -9.41 20.10
CA PRO A 106 -24.33 -10.50 20.15
C PRO A 106 -24.09 -10.97 21.60
N GLY A 107 -25.04 -11.73 22.16
CA GLY A 107 -24.92 -12.29 23.51
C GLY A 107 -26.22 -12.86 24.05
N THR A 108 -26.12 -13.74 25.04
CA THR A 108 -27.27 -14.43 25.65
C THR A 108 -28.20 -13.52 26.45
N LYS A 109 -27.72 -12.36 26.88
CA LYS A 109 -28.48 -11.34 27.61
C LYS A 109 -29.44 -10.51 26.74
N TYR A 110 -29.25 -10.56 25.43
CA TYR A 110 -30.11 -9.80 24.51
C TYR A 110 -31.45 -10.49 24.25
N LYS A 111 -32.48 -9.68 23.94
CA LYS A 111 -33.84 -10.14 23.71
C LYS A 111 -33.89 -11.17 22.56
N VAL A 112 -34.65 -12.23 22.74
CA VAL A 112 -34.95 -13.20 21.70
C VAL A 112 -35.99 -12.60 20.74
N LEU A 113 -35.61 -12.55 19.46
CA LEU A 113 -36.46 -12.05 18.38
C LEU A 113 -37.28 -13.17 17.72
N ALA A 114 -36.64 -14.33 17.55
CA ALA A 114 -37.25 -15.52 16.93
C ALA A 114 -36.46 -16.79 17.33
N THR A 115 -36.98 -17.93 16.93
CA THR A 115 -36.33 -19.22 17.17
C THR A 115 -36.47 -20.08 15.92
N TYR A 116 -35.37 -20.67 15.46
CA TYR A 116 -35.31 -21.48 14.22
C TYR A 116 -34.91 -22.91 14.53
N LYS A 117 -35.48 -23.83 13.77
CA LYS A 117 -35.25 -25.27 13.95
C LYS A 117 -33.88 -25.68 13.41
N ASN A 118 -33.41 -26.81 13.92
CA ASN A 118 -32.26 -27.51 13.33
C ASN A 118 -32.49 -27.71 11.82
N GLY A 119 -31.46 -27.46 11.01
CA GLY A 119 -31.54 -27.50 9.55
C GLY A 119 -32.04 -26.22 8.88
N SER A 120 -32.47 -25.19 9.62
CA SER A 120 -32.82 -23.89 9.03
C SER A 120 -31.59 -23.23 8.43
N PHE A 121 -31.72 -22.58 7.27
CA PHE A 121 -30.63 -21.80 6.64
C PHE A 121 -30.72 -20.35 7.03
N VAL A 122 -29.58 -19.74 7.25
CA VAL A 122 -29.45 -18.30 7.55
C VAL A 122 -28.30 -17.72 6.72
N GLN A 123 -28.47 -16.49 6.28
CA GLN A 123 -27.42 -15.76 5.57
C GLN A 123 -26.59 -14.96 6.57
N VAL A 124 -25.27 -15.08 6.55
CA VAL A 124 -24.38 -14.29 7.41
C VAL A 124 -24.11 -12.95 6.74
N ILE A 125 -24.48 -11.87 7.44
CA ILE A 125 -24.21 -10.49 7.03
C ILE A 125 -22.83 -10.06 7.51
N ALA A 126 -22.51 -10.35 8.80
CA ALA A 126 -21.24 -9.98 9.41
C ALA A 126 -20.80 -10.99 10.47
N LYS A 127 -19.50 -11.28 10.50
CA LYS A 127 -18.86 -12.09 11.54
C LYS A 127 -18.46 -11.13 12.68
N THR A 128 -19.42 -10.83 13.57
CA THR A 128 -19.28 -9.83 14.63
C THR A 128 -18.13 -10.15 15.61
N ASN A 129 -18.00 -11.43 15.97
CA ASN A 129 -16.88 -11.96 16.78
C ASN A 129 -16.84 -13.49 16.68
N SER A 130 -15.90 -14.13 17.37
CA SER A 130 -15.73 -15.59 17.33
C SER A 130 -16.94 -16.38 17.82
N SER A 131 -17.85 -15.78 18.57
CA SER A 131 -19.00 -16.44 19.22
C SER A 131 -20.37 -16.06 18.65
N TRP A 132 -20.45 -14.96 17.88
CA TRP A 132 -21.72 -14.41 17.38
C TRP A 132 -21.58 -13.86 15.97
N TYR A 133 -22.48 -14.30 15.10
CA TYR A 133 -22.64 -13.74 13.75
C TYR A 133 -23.95 -12.96 13.64
N GLU A 134 -23.90 -11.87 12.91
CA GLU A 134 -25.09 -11.15 12.45
C GLU A 134 -25.62 -11.85 11.22
N VAL A 135 -26.91 -12.18 11.26
CA VAL A 135 -27.53 -13.02 10.23
C VAL A 135 -28.90 -12.48 9.81
N THR A 136 -29.27 -12.81 8.58
CA THR A 136 -30.66 -12.74 8.07
C THR A 136 -31.24 -14.14 8.12
N ALA A 137 -32.35 -14.28 8.81
CA ALA A 137 -33.09 -15.53 8.94
C ALA A 137 -34.01 -15.78 7.72
N PRO A 138 -34.55 -17.03 7.51
CA PRO A 138 -35.37 -17.38 6.36
C PRO A 138 -36.63 -16.55 6.19
N ASP A 139 -37.15 -15.97 7.27
CA ASP A 139 -38.32 -15.11 7.30
C ASP A 139 -37.97 -13.60 7.18
N GLY A 140 -36.72 -13.29 6.80
CA GLY A 140 -36.24 -11.92 6.59
C GLY A 140 -35.88 -11.14 7.86
N LYS A 141 -35.96 -11.75 9.05
CA LYS A 141 -35.57 -11.08 10.28
C LYS A 141 -34.06 -11.01 10.43
N HIS A 142 -33.58 -9.84 10.86
CA HIS A 142 -32.18 -9.60 11.17
C HIS A 142 -31.89 -9.72 12.67
N GLY A 143 -30.72 -10.24 13.01
CA GLY A 143 -30.27 -10.37 14.39
C GLY A 143 -29.01 -11.21 14.51
N TYR A 144 -28.74 -11.65 15.73
CA TYR A 144 -27.48 -12.35 16.08
C TYR A 144 -27.76 -13.79 16.50
N MET A 145 -26.94 -14.70 15.96
CA MET A 145 -26.93 -16.10 16.32
C MET A 145 -25.55 -16.55 16.82
N SER A 146 -25.53 -17.53 17.72
CA SER A 146 -24.28 -18.11 18.23
C SER A 146 -23.63 -18.99 17.17
N THR A 147 -22.34 -18.77 16.92
CA THR A 147 -21.52 -19.53 15.96
C THR A 147 -21.40 -21.00 16.34
N THR A 148 -21.47 -21.34 17.63
CA THR A 148 -21.40 -22.71 18.14
C THR A 148 -22.44 -23.65 17.51
N TYR A 149 -23.55 -23.10 17.04
CA TYR A 149 -24.69 -23.84 16.47
C TYR A 149 -24.93 -23.52 14.99
N LEU A 150 -23.92 -22.98 14.31
CA LEU A 150 -23.95 -22.69 12.89
C LEU A 150 -22.85 -23.48 12.18
N VAL A 151 -23.17 -24.08 11.06
CA VAL A 151 -22.22 -24.77 10.18
C VAL A 151 -22.38 -24.16 8.79
N LEU A 152 -21.26 -23.78 8.18
CA LEU A 152 -21.27 -23.32 6.78
C LEU A 152 -21.83 -24.42 5.89
N ASP A 153 -22.89 -24.12 5.14
CA ASP A 153 -23.52 -25.06 4.24
C ASP A 153 -23.01 -24.83 2.81
N HIS A 154 -23.18 -23.63 2.29
CA HIS A 154 -22.67 -23.24 0.99
C HIS A 154 -22.54 -21.71 0.89
N THR A 155 -21.97 -21.26 -0.20
CA THR A 155 -21.85 -19.83 -0.50
C THR A 155 -22.72 -19.54 -1.72
N GLU A 156 -23.71 -18.66 -1.58
CA GLU A 156 -24.53 -18.16 -2.68
C GLU A 156 -23.89 -16.93 -3.32
N GLY A 157 -24.08 -16.80 -4.60
CA GLY A 157 -23.53 -15.72 -5.41
C GLY A 157 -22.32 -16.20 -6.20
N SER A 158 -22.23 -15.78 -7.43
CA SER A 158 -20.98 -15.82 -8.17
C SER A 158 -20.00 -14.96 -7.41
N ALA A 159 -18.77 -15.45 -7.16
CA ALA A 159 -17.68 -14.54 -7.21
C ALA A 159 -17.92 -13.77 -8.50
N SER A 160 -18.20 -12.48 -8.42
CA SER A 160 -17.97 -11.64 -9.56
C SER A 160 -16.57 -12.06 -9.98
N GLU A 161 -16.45 -12.70 -11.16
CA GLU A 161 -15.14 -12.99 -11.71
C GLU A 161 -14.44 -11.67 -11.54
N ALA A 162 -13.32 -11.69 -10.83
CA ALA A 162 -12.53 -10.51 -10.60
C ALA A 162 -12.40 -9.91 -11.99
N THR A 163 -13.23 -8.93 -12.26
CA THR A 163 -13.18 -8.25 -13.52
C THR A 163 -11.83 -7.61 -13.41
N SER A 164 -10.83 -8.17 -14.08
CA SER A 164 -9.60 -7.49 -14.33
C SER A 164 -10.00 -6.26 -15.13
N SER A 165 -10.46 -5.25 -14.39
CA SER A 165 -10.63 -3.94 -14.95
C SER A 165 -9.21 -3.52 -15.27
N VAL A 166 -8.84 -3.70 -16.55
CA VAL A 166 -7.74 -2.96 -17.12
C VAL A 166 -8.15 -1.51 -16.87
N VAL A 167 -7.60 -0.90 -15.83
CA VAL A 167 -7.70 0.54 -15.69
C VAL A 167 -6.97 1.07 -16.91
N GLU A 168 -7.78 1.45 -17.92
CA GLU A 168 -7.21 2.14 -19.07
C GLU A 168 -6.42 3.30 -18.53
N SER A 169 -5.15 3.36 -18.89
CA SER A 169 -4.19 4.34 -18.43
C SER A 169 -4.80 5.73 -18.44
N ARG A 170 -5.19 6.24 -17.26
CA ARG A 170 -5.29 7.68 -17.09
C ARG A 170 -3.89 8.20 -17.35
N GLN A 171 -3.71 8.96 -18.41
CA GLN A 171 -2.47 9.69 -18.61
C GLN A 171 -2.31 10.57 -17.37
N LEU A 172 -1.30 10.29 -16.54
CA LEU A 172 -0.93 11.16 -15.45
C LEU A 172 -0.60 12.52 -16.05
N ARG A 173 -1.54 13.46 -16.01
CA ARG A 173 -1.37 14.80 -16.64
C ARG A 173 -1.05 15.86 -15.62
N ASP A 174 -1.78 15.85 -14.52
CA ASP A 174 -1.62 16.79 -13.43
C ASP A 174 -1.54 16.00 -12.14
N GLN A 175 -0.58 16.36 -11.28
CA GLN A 175 -0.42 15.73 -9.98
C GLN A 175 -0.42 16.78 -8.87
N PRO A 176 -0.98 16.45 -7.69
CA PRO A 176 -1.01 17.32 -6.53
C PRO A 176 0.28 17.18 -5.70
N PHE A 177 0.88 18.32 -5.37
CA PHE A 177 2.08 18.39 -4.53
C PHE A 177 1.81 19.32 -3.35
N ARG A 178 2.06 18.86 -2.12
CA ARG A 178 1.95 19.66 -0.91
C ARG A 178 3.23 20.39 -0.60
N ILE A 179 3.15 21.69 -0.39
CA ILE A 179 4.29 22.53 -0.04
C ILE A 179 4.75 22.18 1.37
N TYR A 180 6.03 21.80 1.51
CA TYR A 180 6.64 21.52 2.82
C TYR A 180 7.72 22.52 3.19
N ARG A 181 8.19 23.32 2.22
CA ARG A 181 9.25 24.30 2.46
C ARG A 181 9.17 25.46 1.49
N VAL A 182 9.34 26.67 2.00
CA VAL A 182 9.41 27.89 1.19
C VAL A 182 10.67 28.67 1.58
N VAL A 183 11.47 29.04 0.58
CA VAL A 183 12.71 29.81 0.78
C VAL A 183 12.57 31.14 0.03
N PRO A 184 12.31 32.25 0.75
CA PRO A 184 12.26 33.58 0.15
C PRO A 184 13.68 34.12 -0.13
N GLU A 185 13.82 34.77 -1.28
CA GLU A 185 14.98 35.52 -1.68
C GLU A 185 14.57 36.99 -1.94
N LEU A 186 15.46 37.82 -2.47
CA LEU A 186 15.17 39.24 -2.65
C LEU A 186 14.08 39.51 -3.72
N ASP A 187 14.09 38.77 -4.81
CA ASP A 187 13.25 38.98 -6.02
C ASP A 187 12.40 37.76 -6.38
N LYS A 188 12.60 36.64 -5.71
CA LYS A 188 11.92 35.37 -5.97
C LYS A 188 11.73 34.55 -4.70
N ILE A 189 10.89 33.54 -4.78
CA ILE A 189 10.77 32.49 -3.78
C ILE A 189 11.02 31.14 -4.43
N THR A 190 11.69 30.26 -3.72
CA THR A 190 11.80 28.84 -4.09
C THR A 190 10.87 28.03 -3.20
N VAL A 191 10.00 27.25 -3.82
CA VAL A 191 8.99 26.42 -3.17
C VAL A 191 9.33 24.97 -3.42
N TYR A 192 9.39 24.19 -2.35
CA TYR A 192 9.58 22.74 -2.39
C TYR A 192 8.29 22.06 -1.96
N ALA A 193 7.81 21.15 -2.79
CA ALA A 193 6.57 20.43 -2.53
C ALA A 193 6.75 18.95 -2.84
N ARG A 194 6.14 18.09 -2.03
CA ARG A 194 6.09 16.63 -2.23
C ARG A 194 4.72 16.23 -2.74
N HIS A 195 4.67 15.14 -3.53
CA HIS A 195 3.40 14.55 -3.91
C HIS A 195 2.56 14.25 -2.67
N VAL A 196 1.24 14.45 -2.75
CA VAL A 196 0.34 14.26 -1.59
C VAL A 196 0.43 12.87 -0.96
N PHE A 197 0.91 11.86 -1.67
CA PHE A 197 1.21 10.54 -1.10
C PHE A 197 2.01 10.63 0.21
N TYR A 198 2.89 11.61 0.33
CA TYR A 198 3.70 11.81 1.52
C TYR A 198 2.95 12.43 2.71
N ASP A 199 1.66 12.78 2.54
CA ASP A 199 0.79 13.11 3.68
C ASP A 199 0.60 11.88 4.59
N LEU A 200 0.82 10.67 4.07
CA LEU A 200 0.83 9.42 4.84
C LEU A 200 1.98 9.32 5.86
N LEU A 201 3.02 10.16 5.76
CA LEU A 201 4.06 10.25 6.80
C LEU A 201 3.48 10.73 8.15
N ASP A 202 2.39 11.49 8.11
CA ASP A 202 1.71 12.00 9.30
C ASP A 202 0.68 11.00 9.88
N ASN A 203 0.60 9.80 9.32
CA ASN A 203 -0.24 8.71 9.81
C ASN A 203 0.62 7.64 10.51
N MET A 204 -0.01 6.71 11.20
CA MET A 204 0.67 5.69 12.00
C MET A 204 -0.03 4.34 11.88
N ILE A 205 0.76 3.28 11.73
CA ILE A 205 0.37 1.89 11.89
C ILE A 205 0.89 1.44 13.24
N LYS A 206 -0.02 1.03 14.14
CA LYS A 206 0.38 0.57 15.47
C LYS A 206 1.09 -0.78 15.41
N SER A 207 0.49 -1.74 14.73
CA SER A 207 1.04 -3.08 14.60
C SER A 207 0.31 -3.86 13.51
N TYR A 208 1.07 -4.53 12.67
CA TYR A 208 0.58 -5.55 11.74
C TYR A 208 1.58 -6.71 11.73
N LYS A 209 1.08 -7.89 12.10
CA LYS A 209 1.88 -9.13 12.09
C LYS A 209 0.97 -10.29 11.72
N PRO A 210 1.02 -10.80 10.49
CA PRO A 210 0.27 -11.99 10.12
C PRO A 210 0.83 -13.24 10.83
N SER A 211 -0.04 -14.22 11.07
CA SER A 211 0.33 -15.48 11.74
C SER A 211 1.07 -16.48 10.83
N SER A 212 1.14 -16.19 9.54
CA SER A 212 1.77 -17.03 8.51
C SER A 212 2.24 -16.13 7.37
N SER A 213 2.86 -16.73 6.35
CA SER A 213 3.20 -16.00 5.11
C SER A 213 1.99 -15.25 4.56
N ALA A 214 2.21 -14.04 4.11
CA ALA A 214 1.16 -13.16 3.61
C ALA A 214 1.36 -12.84 2.12
N VAL A 215 0.26 -12.75 1.38
CA VAL A 215 0.25 -12.33 -0.02
C VAL A 215 0.41 -10.81 -0.10
N GLY A 216 1.31 -10.33 -0.98
CA GLY A 216 1.65 -8.91 -1.07
C GLY A 216 0.44 -7.99 -1.27
N ALA A 217 -0.50 -8.35 -2.15
CA ALA A 217 -1.72 -7.56 -2.35
C ALA A 217 -2.56 -7.43 -1.07
N SER A 218 -2.66 -8.50 -0.27
CA SER A 218 -3.38 -8.45 1.02
C SER A 218 -2.66 -7.58 2.03
N VAL A 219 -1.32 -7.59 2.04
CA VAL A 219 -0.52 -6.73 2.92
C VAL A 219 -0.75 -5.26 2.59
N VAL A 220 -0.70 -4.89 1.31
CA VAL A 220 -0.96 -3.52 0.85
C VAL A 220 -2.34 -3.02 1.29
N GLN A 221 -3.38 -3.86 1.15
CA GLN A 221 -4.73 -3.52 1.63
C GLN A 221 -4.79 -3.36 3.15
N THR A 222 -4.06 -4.21 3.87
CA THR A 222 -4.04 -4.16 5.33
C THR A 222 -3.31 -2.92 5.84
N ILE A 223 -2.26 -2.45 5.17
CA ILE A 223 -1.58 -1.18 5.49
C ILE A 223 -2.60 -0.04 5.50
N SER A 224 -3.41 0.08 4.43
CA SER A 224 -4.47 1.10 4.36
C SER A 224 -5.44 1.03 5.54
N SER A 225 -5.96 -0.17 5.82
CA SER A 225 -6.94 -0.37 6.90
C SER A 225 -6.36 -0.32 8.31
N SER A 226 -5.03 -0.38 8.46
CA SER A 226 -4.32 -0.33 9.75
C SER A 226 -3.87 1.07 10.15
N CYS A 227 -4.08 2.06 9.30
CA CYS A 227 -3.83 3.46 9.62
C CYS A 227 -4.70 3.92 10.78
N LEU A 228 -4.10 4.61 11.75
CA LEU A 228 -4.83 5.09 12.93
C LEU A 228 -5.68 6.32 12.65
N SER A 229 -5.28 7.14 11.69
CA SER A 229 -6.05 8.29 11.24
C SER A 229 -6.75 7.99 9.91
N GLU A 230 -7.96 8.51 9.73
CA GLU A 230 -8.66 8.45 8.44
C GLU A 230 -7.85 9.12 7.34
N HIS A 231 -7.96 8.62 6.13
CA HIS A 231 -7.29 9.15 4.95
C HIS A 231 -8.08 8.85 3.67
N ASP A 232 -7.89 9.67 2.65
CA ASP A 232 -8.59 9.54 1.35
C ASP A 232 -7.83 8.65 0.35
N PHE A 233 -6.73 8.03 0.74
CA PHE A 233 -5.92 7.20 -0.17
C PHE A 233 -6.57 5.86 -0.44
N THR A 234 -6.58 5.47 -1.72
CA THR A 234 -6.97 4.13 -2.17
C THR A 234 -5.74 3.35 -2.60
N PHE A 235 -5.58 2.16 -2.07
CA PHE A 235 -4.42 1.32 -2.33
C PHE A 235 -4.78 0.19 -3.28
N TYR A 236 -3.90 -0.05 -4.25
CA TYR A 236 -4.06 -1.08 -5.27
C TYR A 236 -2.78 -1.91 -5.39
N SER A 237 -2.92 -3.22 -5.58
CA SER A 237 -1.77 -4.11 -5.75
C SER A 237 -2.13 -5.35 -6.54
N ASP A 238 -1.20 -5.82 -7.38
CA ASP A 238 -1.24 -7.09 -8.09
C ASP A 238 -0.15 -8.07 -7.63
N LEU A 239 0.47 -7.78 -6.46
CA LEU A 239 1.50 -8.63 -5.87
C LEU A 239 0.88 -9.95 -5.39
N ASP A 240 1.10 -11.04 -6.11
CA ASP A 240 0.59 -12.38 -5.80
C ASP A 240 1.59 -13.30 -5.10
N SER A 241 2.84 -12.87 -4.95
CA SER A 241 3.86 -13.58 -4.19
C SER A 241 3.56 -13.56 -2.69
N GLN A 242 4.07 -14.56 -1.98
CA GLN A 242 3.98 -14.66 -0.53
C GLN A 242 5.33 -14.38 0.09
N ALA A 243 5.33 -13.69 1.22
CA ALA A 243 6.52 -13.49 2.05
C ALA A 243 6.24 -13.88 3.50
N GLU A 244 7.26 -14.42 4.15
CA GLU A 244 7.31 -14.66 5.59
C GLU A 244 7.85 -13.42 6.31
N ASP A 245 7.63 -13.37 7.62
CA ASP A 245 8.17 -12.31 8.50
C ASP A 245 7.82 -10.89 8.09
N VAL A 246 6.61 -10.70 7.56
CA VAL A 246 6.08 -9.37 7.28
C VAL A 246 5.54 -8.78 8.58
N GLU A 247 6.22 -7.79 9.11
CA GLU A 247 5.84 -7.14 10.35
C GLU A 247 6.04 -5.63 10.25
N PHE A 248 5.03 -4.87 10.66
CA PHE A 248 5.10 -3.42 10.78
C PHE A 248 4.67 -3.05 12.20
N GLU A 249 5.49 -2.31 12.90
CA GLU A 249 5.21 -1.87 14.27
C GLU A 249 5.63 -0.41 14.46
N ASN A 250 4.68 0.41 14.94
CA ASN A 250 4.90 1.82 15.24
C ASN A 250 5.59 2.58 14.09
N CYS A 251 5.19 2.35 12.85
CA CYS A 251 5.71 3.00 11.66
C CYS A 251 4.62 3.74 10.89
N ASN A 252 5.01 4.70 10.07
CA ASN A 252 4.07 5.33 9.14
C ASN A 252 3.84 4.45 7.89
N PRO A 253 2.73 4.65 7.15
CA PRO A 253 2.43 3.85 5.96
C PRO A 253 3.48 3.96 4.85
N VAL A 254 4.19 5.08 4.74
CA VAL A 254 5.25 5.25 3.73
C VAL A 254 6.44 4.33 4.04
N ASP A 255 6.85 4.26 5.32
CA ASP A 255 7.91 3.35 5.75
C ASP A 255 7.48 1.88 5.63
N ALA A 256 6.21 1.56 5.93
CA ALA A 256 5.68 0.22 5.72
C ALA A 256 5.73 -0.21 4.24
N LEU A 257 5.60 0.73 3.31
CA LEU A 257 5.69 0.46 1.87
C LEU A 257 7.14 0.48 1.37
N LEU A 258 7.91 1.52 1.68
CA LEU A 258 9.19 1.89 1.06
C LEU A 258 10.40 1.74 1.99
N GLY A 259 10.18 1.60 3.30
CA GLY A 259 11.26 1.46 4.28
C GLY A 259 11.98 0.12 4.18
N GLU A 260 13.05 -0.02 4.96
CA GLU A 260 13.80 -1.28 5.09
C GLU A 260 12.86 -2.41 5.55
N GLY A 261 12.86 -3.52 4.83
CA GLY A 261 11.92 -4.63 5.05
C GLY A 261 10.46 -4.31 4.71
N GLY A 262 10.20 -3.20 4.03
CA GLY A 262 8.87 -2.80 3.57
C GLY A 262 8.33 -3.66 2.42
N VAL A 263 7.09 -3.37 2.01
CA VAL A 263 6.39 -4.17 0.99
C VAL A 263 7.14 -4.21 -0.32
N VAL A 264 7.64 -3.05 -0.78
CA VAL A 264 8.34 -2.93 -2.07
C VAL A 264 9.59 -3.82 -2.09
N GLU A 265 10.36 -3.82 -1.01
CA GLU A 265 11.56 -4.67 -0.90
C GLU A 265 11.20 -6.14 -0.79
N LYS A 266 10.32 -6.52 0.15
CA LYS A 266 9.96 -7.92 0.41
C LYS A 266 9.29 -8.63 -0.76
N TYR A 267 8.51 -7.91 -1.54
CA TYR A 267 7.75 -8.47 -2.67
C TYR A 267 8.35 -8.11 -4.03
N THR A 268 9.47 -7.40 -4.05
CA THR A 268 10.11 -6.91 -5.29
C THR A 268 9.11 -6.11 -6.14
N GLY A 269 8.37 -5.23 -5.46
CA GLY A 269 7.31 -4.44 -6.05
C GLY A 269 7.81 -3.10 -6.61
N GLU A 270 6.97 -2.48 -7.42
CA GLU A 270 7.16 -1.13 -7.93
C GLU A 270 6.00 -0.24 -7.49
N LEU A 271 6.33 0.94 -6.93
CA LEU A 271 5.36 1.92 -6.46
C LEU A 271 5.13 2.99 -7.52
N THR A 272 3.86 3.27 -7.84
CA THR A 272 3.45 4.45 -8.59
C THR A 272 2.22 5.09 -7.94
N ARG A 273 1.99 6.35 -8.24
CA ARG A 273 0.99 7.19 -7.57
C ARG A 273 0.25 8.04 -8.59
N ASP A 274 -1.06 8.14 -8.44
CA ASP A 274 -1.92 9.02 -9.24
C ASP A 274 -2.93 9.70 -8.34
N TRP A 275 -2.71 10.97 -8.02
CA TRP A 275 -3.50 11.69 -7.04
C TRP A 275 -3.47 10.98 -5.68
N TRP A 276 -4.61 10.54 -5.17
CA TRP A 276 -4.75 9.77 -3.92
C TRP A 276 -4.75 8.26 -4.15
N ASP A 277 -4.56 7.81 -5.38
CA ASP A 277 -4.44 6.39 -5.71
C ASP A 277 -2.98 5.94 -5.59
N VAL A 278 -2.73 4.91 -4.80
CA VAL A 278 -1.42 4.32 -4.52
C VAL A 278 -1.37 2.92 -5.13
N TYR A 279 -0.44 2.69 -6.04
CA TYR A 279 -0.29 1.43 -6.75
C TYR A 279 1.04 0.78 -6.36
N VAL A 280 1.00 -0.39 -5.73
CA VAL A 280 2.16 -1.22 -5.47
C VAL A 280 2.04 -2.47 -6.33
N VAL A 281 2.81 -2.52 -7.40
CA VAL A 281 2.62 -3.47 -8.49
C VAL A 281 3.88 -4.28 -8.77
N LYS A 282 3.74 -5.41 -9.45
CA LYS A 282 4.89 -6.22 -9.89
C LYS A 282 5.80 -5.44 -10.84
N ARG A 283 5.21 -4.61 -11.70
CA ARG A 283 5.95 -3.84 -12.69
C ARG A 283 5.10 -2.67 -13.20
N VAL A 284 5.65 -1.48 -13.14
CA VAL A 284 5.04 -0.26 -13.70
C VAL A 284 5.20 -0.23 -15.23
N GLY A 285 6.36 -0.61 -15.73
CA GLY A 285 6.66 -0.61 -17.15
C GLY A 285 6.10 -1.81 -17.90
N GLN A 286 6.12 -1.72 -19.23
CA GLN A 286 5.75 -2.82 -20.13
C GLN A 286 6.83 -3.05 -21.19
N ASP A 287 6.89 -4.27 -21.72
CA ASP A 287 7.78 -4.57 -22.85
C ASP A 287 7.19 -3.97 -24.12
N SER A 288 7.88 -2.94 -24.63
CA SER A 288 7.43 -2.19 -25.83
C SER A 288 7.93 -2.83 -27.13
N ASN A 289 8.71 -3.91 -27.07
CA ASN A 289 9.42 -4.52 -28.21
C ASN A 289 10.37 -3.54 -28.94
N VAL A 290 10.68 -2.39 -28.34
CA VAL A 290 11.65 -1.46 -28.88
C VAL A 290 13.06 -1.95 -28.56
N GLN A 291 13.85 -2.18 -29.59
CA GLN A 291 15.26 -2.57 -29.45
C GLN A 291 16.15 -1.36 -29.72
N ILE A 292 16.99 -1.03 -28.75
CA ILE A 292 18.03 -0.02 -28.90
C ILE A 292 19.24 -0.71 -29.56
N ARG A 293 19.64 -0.22 -30.74
CA ARG A 293 20.74 -0.80 -31.51
C ARG A 293 21.69 0.30 -31.95
N GLN A 294 23.00 -0.03 -31.91
CA GLN A 294 24.05 0.78 -32.49
C GLN A 294 23.77 1.02 -33.99
N ALA A 295 24.07 2.21 -34.47
CA ALA A 295 23.83 2.67 -35.85
C ALA A 295 22.34 2.73 -36.27
N LYS A 296 21.40 2.55 -35.35
CA LYS A 296 19.96 2.69 -35.62
C LYS A 296 19.33 3.80 -34.80
N ASN A 297 19.28 3.63 -33.49
CA ASN A 297 18.60 4.55 -32.56
C ASN A 297 19.41 4.79 -31.26
N LEU A 298 20.61 4.21 -31.14
CA LEU A 298 21.54 4.52 -30.07
C LEU A 298 22.33 5.77 -30.46
N LEU A 299 22.15 6.86 -29.75
CA LEU A 299 22.89 8.11 -29.93
C LEU A 299 24.21 8.13 -29.18
N GLY A 300 24.27 7.45 -28.06
CA GLY A 300 25.45 7.31 -27.23
C GLY A 300 25.20 6.35 -26.07
N ILE A 301 26.27 5.81 -25.52
CA ILE A 301 26.27 5.02 -24.30
C ILE A 301 27.51 5.41 -23.50
N SER A 302 27.35 5.60 -22.22
CA SER A 302 28.42 5.68 -21.26
C SER A 302 28.17 4.69 -20.15
N TYR A 303 29.22 4.15 -19.59
CA TYR A 303 29.16 3.31 -18.42
C TYR A 303 30.27 3.73 -17.46
N ASP A 304 29.96 3.67 -16.19
CA ASP A 304 30.89 3.90 -15.10
C ASP A 304 31.13 2.57 -14.36
N ILE A 305 32.37 2.29 -14.05
CA ILE A 305 32.76 1.11 -13.30
C ILE A 305 33.41 1.60 -12.01
N ASP A 306 32.64 1.57 -10.93
CA ASP A 306 33.15 1.88 -9.60
C ASP A 306 33.47 0.55 -8.87
N LEU A 307 34.74 0.45 -8.46
CA LEU A 307 35.25 -0.71 -7.71
C LEU A 307 35.52 -0.35 -6.24
N THR A 308 35.06 0.81 -5.77
CA THR A 308 35.35 1.32 -4.42
C THR A 308 34.81 0.37 -3.35
N ASP A 309 33.58 -0.09 -3.51
CA ASP A 309 32.89 -0.92 -2.52
C ASP A 309 32.97 -2.42 -2.81
N VAL A 310 33.79 -2.80 -3.81
CA VAL A 310 33.97 -4.24 -4.10
C VAL A 310 34.80 -4.88 -3.00
N VAL A 311 34.28 -5.95 -2.42
CA VAL A 311 34.96 -6.79 -1.43
C VAL A 311 35.23 -8.17 -2.04
N THR A 312 36.46 -8.63 -1.97
CA THR A 312 36.86 -9.96 -2.48
C THR A 312 37.43 -10.88 -1.40
N ARG A 313 37.64 -10.35 -0.21
CA ARG A 313 38.07 -11.11 0.98
C ARG A 313 37.44 -10.54 2.23
N ILE A 314 36.88 -11.38 3.06
CA ILE A 314 36.27 -11.01 4.34
C ILE A 314 36.95 -11.75 5.49
N MET A 315 37.06 -11.09 6.63
CA MET A 315 37.49 -11.72 7.89
C MET A 315 36.32 -11.70 8.87
N PRO A 316 35.44 -12.75 8.85
CA PRO A 316 34.31 -12.77 9.72
C PRO A 316 34.74 -12.95 11.18
N THR A 317 34.16 -12.15 12.07
CA THR A 317 34.36 -12.24 13.51
C THR A 317 33.02 -12.45 14.20
N GLY A 318 33.03 -13.15 15.33
CA GLY A 318 31.90 -13.30 16.24
C GLY A 318 32.32 -12.94 17.66
N GLU A 319 31.38 -12.98 18.58
CA GLU A 319 31.65 -12.84 20.02
C GLU A 319 31.13 -14.05 20.78
N ASP A 320 31.86 -14.46 21.81
CA ASP A 320 31.37 -15.44 22.77
C ASP A 320 30.49 -14.80 23.85
N ALA A 321 29.95 -15.61 24.75
CA ALA A 321 29.10 -15.14 25.84
C ALA A 321 29.81 -14.19 26.82
N ASP A 322 31.15 -14.16 26.82
CA ASP A 322 31.99 -13.34 27.69
C ASP A 322 32.50 -12.08 26.96
N GLY A 323 32.09 -11.88 25.69
CA GLY A 323 32.48 -10.71 24.87
C GLY A 323 33.86 -10.86 24.21
N ASN A 324 34.46 -12.05 24.16
CA ASN A 324 35.73 -12.25 23.46
C ASN A 324 35.49 -12.45 21.97
N VAL A 325 36.35 -11.89 21.15
CA VAL A 325 36.27 -12.03 19.70
C VAL A 325 36.62 -13.43 19.27
N LEU A 326 35.74 -14.06 18.51
CA LEU A 326 35.95 -15.35 17.87
C LEU A 326 36.31 -15.18 16.39
N TYR A 327 37.24 -15.97 15.93
CA TYR A 327 37.63 -16.04 14.52
C TYR A 327 37.36 -17.42 13.95
N LEU A 328 37.13 -17.49 12.65
CA LEU A 328 37.09 -18.78 11.95
C LEU A 328 38.49 -19.41 11.93
N PRO A 329 38.59 -20.76 11.87
CA PRO A 329 39.88 -21.46 11.74
C PRO A 329 40.68 -21.00 10.52
N GLU A 330 39.99 -20.68 9.40
CA GLU A 330 40.57 -20.22 8.14
C GLU A 330 40.97 -18.74 8.16
N LEU A 331 40.61 -18.00 9.23
CA LEU A 331 40.78 -16.55 9.42
C LEU A 331 40.04 -15.66 8.41
N PHE A 332 39.94 -16.04 7.16
CA PHE A 332 39.28 -15.28 6.11
C PHE A 332 38.66 -16.17 5.05
N LEU A 333 37.68 -15.62 4.34
CA LEU A 333 37.01 -16.25 3.22
C LEU A 333 37.26 -15.44 1.94
N ASP A 334 37.58 -16.10 0.87
CA ASP A 334 37.81 -15.51 -0.44
C ASP A 334 36.63 -15.68 -1.38
N SER A 335 36.32 -14.62 -2.09
CA SER A 335 35.40 -14.69 -3.23
C SER A 335 35.96 -15.60 -4.33
N PRO A 336 35.16 -16.42 -5.01
CA PRO A 336 35.58 -17.14 -6.20
C PRO A 336 36.15 -16.25 -7.30
N LEU A 337 35.83 -14.96 -7.28
CA LEU A 337 36.29 -13.97 -8.24
C LEU A 337 37.59 -13.26 -7.83
N ILE A 338 38.20 -13.61 -6.70
CA ILE A 338 39.40 -12.92 -6.19
C ILE A 338 40.54 -12.87 -7.21
N GLY A 339 40.70 -13.93 -8.03
CA GLY A 339 41.71 -13.99 -9.09
C GLY A 339 41.51 -12.99 -10.24
N SER A 340 40.34 -12.34 -10.30
CA SER A 340 40.06 -11.29 -11.29
C SER A 340 40.57 -9.91 -10.87
N TYR A 341 41.11 -9.79 -9.66
CA TYR A 341 41.58 -8.53 -9.07
C TYR A 341 43.08 -8.61 -8.81
N THR A 342 43.78 -7.50 -9.04
CA THR A 342 45.23 -7.43 -8.84
C THR A 342 45.62 -7.62 -7.38
N HIS A 343 44.76 -7.18 -6.46
CA HIS A 343 44.94 -7.31 -5.01
C HIS A 343 43.62 -7.70 -4.36
N PRO A 344 43.66 -8.52 -3.28
CA PRO A 344 42.47 -8.76 -2.45
C PRO A 344 41.93 -7.45 -1.89
N LYS A 345 40.60 -7.26 -2.00
CA LYS A 345 39.91 -6.14 -1.38
C LYS A 345 39.20 -6.65 -0.13
N TRP A 346 39.63 -6.12 1.00
CA TRP A 346 39.24 -6.57 2.34
C TRP A 346 38.09 -5.78 2.92
N ILE A 347 37.29 -6.48 3.76
CA ILE A 347 36.41 -5.92 4.78
C ILE A 347 36.48 -6.79 6.04
#